data_ac651effe7bffc86e18d674f3f7e57c4
#
_entry.id   ac651effe7bffc86e18d674f3f7e57c4
#
_cell.length_a   1.000
_cell.length_b   1.000
_cell.length_c   1.000
_cell.angle_alpha   90.00
_cell.angle_beta   90.00
_cell.angle_gamma   90.00
#
_symmetry.space_group_name_H-M   'P 1'
#
loop_
_entity.id
_entity.type
_entity.pdbx_description
1 polymer ?
#
loop_
_entity_poly.entity_id
_entity_poly.type
_entity_poly.pdbx_seq_one_letter_code
_entity_poly.pdbx_strand_id
1 'polypeptide(L)'
;MSAEVAARPLTVATWNVHGGVGRDRHYSPSRIADVVLETGADVIALQEVGSKDSSDVLLDALVGGTGFAAVDGWTCRRRGCDFGNVVLSRFPIATARRLDLTVRDREPRGALDVVASTPQGALRVIGTHLGLWPGERRAQVRKLLGALARELPLPTVLTGDLNEWYLWGRPLRWLHRHFEPTPAPATFPAWRPVLSLDRLWTQPASLLVELRVHRSALARAASDHLPLVARLAMAAATRAPDPG
;
A
#
# COMPACT_ATOMS: atom_id res chain seq x y z
N MET A 1 -9.61 -1.42 -39.36
CA MET A 1 -9.24 -2.27 -38.22
C MET A 1 -8.26 -1.47 -37.37
N SER A 2 -8.76 -0.71 -36.40
CA SER A 2 -7.92 0.06 -35.48
C SER A 2 -7.32 -0.95 -34.48
N ALA A 3 -6.01 -1.09 -34.47
CA ALA A 3 -5.30 -1.83 -33.43
C ALA A 3 -5.60 -1.15 -32.08
N GLU A 4 -6.37 -1.82 -31.25
CA GLU A 4 -6.60 -1.45 -29.87
C GLU A 4 -5.25 -1.46 -29.17
N VAL A 5 -4.70 -0.27 -28.94
CA VAL A 5 -3.46 -0.13 -28.17
C VAL A 5 -3.79 -0.64 -26.78
N ALA A 6 -3.38 -1.87 -26.50
CA ALA A 6 -3.56 -2.49 -25.19
C ALA A 6 -3.03 -1.53 -24.12
N ALA A 7 -3.90 -1.01 -23.30
CA ALA A 7 -3.52 -0.07 -22.25
C ALA A 7 -2.47 -0.72 -21.34
N ARG A 8 -1.39 -0.01 -21.05
CA ARG A 8 -0.33 -0.49 -20.16
C ARG A 8 -0.95 -0.93 -18.82
N PRO A 9 -0.65 -2.14 -18.32
CA PRO A 9 -1.11 -2.56 -17.01
C PRO A 9 -0.76 -1.55 -15.93
N LEU A 10 -1.69 -1.28 -15.03
CA LEU A 10 -1.42 -0.44 -13.86
C LEU A 10 -0.50 -1.16 -12.88
N THR A 11 0.38 -0.42 -12.25
CA THR A 11 1.29 -0.95 -11.25
C THR A 11 0.97 -0.36 -9.87
N VAL A 12 0.64 -1.23 -8.92
CA VAL A 12 0.39 -0.85 -7.53
C VAL A 12 1.44 -1.49 -6.63
N ALA A 13 1.95 -0.75 -5.66
CA ALA A 13 2.93 -1.26 -4.72
C ALA A 13 2.57 -0.98 -3.27
N THR A 14 3.22 -1.70 -2.37
CA THR A 14 3.24 -1.38 -0.93
C THR A 14 4.65 -1.54 -0.39
N TRP A 15 4.99 -0.72 0.60
CA TRP A 15 6.31 -0.77 1.22
C TRP A 15 6.33 -0.12 2.60
N ASN A 16 6.79 -0.85 3.60
CA ASN A 16 7.14 -0.27 4.89
C ASN A 16 8.52 0.40 4.76
N VAL A 17 8.58 1.73 4.93
CA VAL A 17 9.79 2.55 4.69
C VAL A 17 10.63 2.76 5.96
N HIS A 18 10.24 2.17 7.08
CA HIS A 18 10.97 2.22 8.34
C HIS A 18 11.40 3.65 8.74
N GLY A 19 10.49 4.61 8.63
CA GLY A 19 10.75 6.02 8.94
C GLY A 19 11.83 6.68 8.07
N GLY A 20 12.12 6.16 6.88
CA GLY A 20 13.19 6.65 6.00
C GLY A 20 14.60 6.31 6.49
N VAL A 21 14.72 5.42 7.49
CA VAL A 21 16.01 4.99 8.05
C VAL A 21 16.41 3.66 7.44
N GLY A 22 17.52 3.66 6.72
CA GLY A 22 18.05 2.47 6.09
C GLY A 22 18.74 1.51 7.06
N ARG A 23 19.14 0.34 6.54
CA ARG A 23 19.89 -0.66 7.29
C ARG A 23 21.26 -0.15 7.76
N ASP A 24 21.82 0.83 7.09
CA ASP A 24 23.01 1.58 7.47
C ASP A 24 22.77 2.56 8.63
N ARG A 25 21.54 2.61 9.15
CA ARG A 25 21.06 3.55 10.19
C ARG A 25 21.07 5.01 9.77
N HIS A 26 21.23 5.30 8.48
CA HIS A 26 21.16 6.66 7.95
C HIS A 26 19.73 6.99 7.50
N TYR A 27 19.24 8.15 7.95
CA TYR A 27 17.99 8.74 7.46
C TYR A 27 18.22 9.35 6.08
N SER A 28 17.50 8.92 5.07
CA SER A 28 17.65 9.36 3.68
C SER A 28 16.31 9.36 2.94
N PRO A 29 15.56 10.45 3.03
CA PRO A 29 14.28 10.60 2.31
C PRO A 29 14.40 10.45 0.79
N SER A 30 15.47 10.99 0.19
CA SER A 30 15.72 10.87 -1.25
C SER A 30 15.88 9.42 -1.69
N ARG A 31 16.58 8.62 -0.89
CA ARG A 31 16.73 7.18 -1.15
C ARG A 31 15.39 6.45 -1.16
N ILE A 32 14.45 6.84 -0.31
CA ILE A 32 13.10 6.28 -0.34
C ILE A 32 12.38 6.68 -1.62
N ALA A 33 12.46 7.96 -2.03
CA ALA A 33 11.87 8.43 -3.29
C ALA A 33 12.45 7.71 -4.51
N ASP A 34 13.76 7.50 -4.54
CA ASP A 34 14.44 6.77 -5.63
C ASP A 34 13.93 5.32 -5.73
N VAL A 35 13.76 4.61 -4.60
CA VAL A 35 13.21 3.25 -4.60
C VAL A 35 11.75 3.26 -5.07
N VAL A 36 10.94 4.24 -4.66
CA VAL A 36 9.56 4.38 -5.15
C VAL A 36 9.56 4.47 -6.68
N LEU A 37 10.44 5.28 -7.27
CA LEU A 37 10.58 5.39 -8.73
C LEU A 37 11.06 4.09 -9.38
N GLU A 38 12.03 3.38 -8.77
CA GLU A 38 12.51 2.08 -9.26
C GLU A 38 11.41 1.01 -9.32
N THR A 39 10.40 1.07 -8.44
CA THR A 39 9.29 0.11 -8.46
C THR A 39 8.45 0.22 -9.72
N GLY A 40 8.44 1.39 -10.36
CA GLY A 40 7.56 1.73 -11.47
C GLY A 40 6.09 1.81 -11.09
N ALA A 41 5.78 1.95 -9.79
CA ALA A 41 4.41 2.02 -9.30
C ALA A 41 3.70 3.27 -9.82
N ASP A 42 2.43 3.11 -10.18
CA ASP A 42 1.51 4.21 -10.47
C ASP A 42 0.78 4.69 -9.20
N VAL A 43 0.55 3.74 -8.27
CA VAL A 43 0.02 4.02 -6.93
C VAL A 43 0.82 3.19 -5.93
N ILE A 44 1.26 3.78 -4.83
CA ILE A 44 2.00 3.06 -3.79
C ILE A 44 1.49 3.42 -2.38
N ALA A 45 1.23 2.38 -1.57
CA ALA A 45 0.91 2.51 -0.16
C ALA A 45 2.18 2.34 0.68
N LEU A 46 2.56 3.38 1.39
CA LEU A 46 3.73 3.40 2.26
C LEU A 46 3.31 3.30 3.72
N GLN A 47 4.05 2.54 4.51
CA GLN A 47 3.87 2.42 5.95
C GLN A 47 5.08 3.02 6.67
N GLU A 48 4.88 3.42 7.91
CA GLU A 48 5.91 4.06 8.74
C GLU A 48 6.51 5.33 8.10
N VAL A 49 5.68 6.10 7.41
CA VAL A 49 6.09 7.43 6.95
C VAL A 49 6.05 8.38 8.14
N GLY A 50 7.12 9.13 8.34
CA GLY A 50 7.30 10.08 9.43
C GLY A 50 8.77 10.25 9.75
N SER A 51 9.14 11.37 10.34
CA SER A 51 10.51 11.70 10.69
C SER A 51 10.72 11.67 12.21
N LYS A 52 11.97 11.49 12.62
CA LYS A 52 12.36 11.68 14.03
C LYS A 52 12.30 13.15 14.46
N ASP A 53 12.45 14.05 13.50
CA ASP A 53 12.62 15.49 13.77
C ASP A 53 11.56 16.39 13.10
N SER A 54 10.98 15.97 11.96
CA SER A 54 9.78 16.58 11.36
C SER A 54 9.11 15.60 10.39
N SER A 55 7.79 15.48 10.46
CA SER A 55 6.99 14.62 9.58
C SER A 55 7.08 15.05 8.11
N ASP A 56 7.24 16.33 7.90
CA ASP A 56 7.13 16.96 6.59
C ASP A 56 8.31 16.61 5.69
N VAL A 57 9.53 16.46 6.24
CA VAL A 57 10.74 16.23 5.44
C VAL A 57 10.68 14.95 4.60
N LEU A 58 10.16 13.83 5.16
CA LEU A 58 10.06 12.60 4.38
C LEU A 58 8.94 12.70 3.34
N LEU A 59 7.77 13.23 3.72
CA LEU A 59 6.65 13.38 2.79
C LEU A 59 6.99 14.38 1.69
N ASP A 60 7.59 15.52 2.01
CA ASP A 60 8.01 16.53 1.04
C ASP A 60 9.04 15.98 0.05
N ALA A 61 10.02 15.21 0.54
CA ALA A 61 10.99 14.54 -0.32
C ALA A 61 10.35 13.48 -1.23
N LEU A 62 9.35 12.76 -0.73
CA LEU A 62 8.59 11.79 -1.53
C LEU A 62 7.80 12.51 -2.64
N VAL A 63 7.06 13.55 -2.30
CA VAL A 63 6.27 14.33 -3.26
C VAL A 63 7.18 15.02 -4.27
N GLY A 64 8.21 15.73 -3.79
CA GLY A 64 9.16 16.46 -4.64
C GLY A 64 10.00 15.53 -5.53
N GLY A 65 10.45 14.39 -5.00
CA GLY A 65 11.27 13.43 -5.74
C GLY A 65 10.49 12.58 -6.74
N THR A 66 9.21 12.29 -6.48
CA THR A 66 8.40 11.45 -7.37
C THR A 66 7.45 12.24 -8.27
N GLY A 67 7.07 13.45 -7.88
CA GLY A 67 6.01 14.22 -8.54
C GLY A 67 4.61 13.65 -8.35
N PHE A 68 4.40 12.75 -7.40
CA PHE A 68 3.11 12.10 -7.15
C PHE A 68 2.23 12.93 -6.22
N ALA A 69 0.92 12.85 -6.42
CA ALA A 69 -0.03 13.31 -5.42
C ALA A 69 0.04 12.42 -4.17
N ALA A 70 -0.04 13.01 -2.98
CA ALA A 70 0.03 12.31 -1.72
C ALA A 70 -1.25 12.45 -0.90
N VAL A 71 -1.65 11.37 -0.23
CA VAL A 71 -2.66 11.38 0.84
C VAL A 71 -2.01 10.82 2.09
N ASP A 72 -1.99 11.62 3.13
CA ASP A 72 -1.51 11.23 4.46
C ASP A 72 -2.61 10.52 5.27
N GLY A 73 -2.19 9.59 6.11
CA GLY A 73 -3.02 8.86 7.08
C GLY A 73 -2.29 8.76 8.41
N TRP A 74 -1.99 9.92 8.99
CA TRP A 74 -1.31 9.98 10.27
C TRP A 74 -2.14 9.29 11.35
N THR A 75 -1.52 8.39 12.09
CA THR A 75 -2.17 7.61 13.14
C THR A 75 -1.73 8.04 14.52
N CYS A 76 -0.53 8.53 14.67
CA CYS A 76 0.01 9.00 15.94
C CYS A 76 1.08 10.07 15.74
N ARG A 77 1.47 10.70 16.86
CA ARG A 77 2.65 11.55 16.90
C ARG A 77 3.77 10.82 17.66
N ARG A 78 4.90 10.69 17.02
CA ARG A 78 6.12 10.15 17.62
C ARG A 78 7.16 11.27 17.74
N ARG A 79 7.63 11.54 18.99
CA ARG A 79 8.61 12.62 19.26
C ARG A 79 8.21 13.98 18.69
N GLY A 80 6.91 14.29 18.74
CA GLY A 80 6.38 15.55 18.21
C GLY A 80 6.05 15.57 16.72
N CYS A 81 6.39 14.51 15.97
CA CYS A 81 6.17 14.42 14.53
C CYS A 81 5.04 13.47 14.18
N ASP A 82 4.31 13.76 13.12
CA ASP A 82 3.26 12.90 12.60
C ASP A 82 3.87 11.62 12.02
N PHE A 83 3.20 10.49 12.24
CA PHE A 83 3.67 9.18 11.85
C PHE A 83 2.49 8.30 11.43
N GLY A 84 2.63 7.58 10.33
CA GLY A 84 1.54 6.73 9.84
C GLY A 84 1.73 6.21 8.43
N ASN A 85 0.61 6.03 7.74
CA ASN A 85 0.57 5.57 6.36
C ASN A 85 0.47 6.76 5.40
N VAL A 86 0.98 6.57 4.17
CA VAL A 86 0.82 7.51 3.07
C VAL A 86 0.48 6.72 1.82
N VAL A 87 -0.42 7.23 0.99
CA VAL A 87 -0.61 6.74 -0.38
C VAL A 87 -0.13 7.81 -1.34
N LEU A 88 0.81 7.43 -2.20
CA LEU A 88 1.26 8.24 -3.32
C LEU A 88 0.62 7.75 -4.60
N SER A 89 0.22 8.66 -5.48
CA SER A 89 -0.41 8.34 -6.76
C SER A 89 0.11 9.25 -7.87
N ARG A 90 0.45 8.63 -8.99
CA ARG A 90 0.73 9.34 -10.26
C ARG A 90 -0.54 9.98 -10.82
N PHE A 91 -1.71 9.47 -10.44
CA PHE A 91 -3.01 9.93 -10.93
C PHE A 91 -3.72 10.79 -9.88
N PRO A 92 -4.67 11.64 -10.30
CA PRO A 92 -5.49 12.38 -9.38
C PRO A 92 -6.23 11.46 -8.40
N ILE A 93 -6.32 11.86 -7.14
CA ILE A 93 -7.11 11.20 -6.11
C ILE A 93 -8.51 11.80 -6.09
N ALA A 94 -9.51 10.99 -6.45
CA ALA A 94 -10.92 11.41 -6.47
C ALA A 94 -11.52 11.48 -5.05
N THR A 95 -11.20 10.48 -4.21
CA THR A 95 -11.64 10.45 -2.81
C THR A 95 -10.56 9.85 -1.93
N ALA A 96 -10.54 10.28 -0.66
CA ALA A 96 -9.65 9.74 0.36
C ALA A 96 -10.38 9.66 1.70
N ARG A 97 -10.25 8.53 2.37
CA ARG A 97 -10.86 8.29 3.68
C ARG A 97 -9.85 7.62 4.61
N ARG A 98 -9.80 8.11 5.85
CA ARG A 98 -9.00 7.54 6.92
C ARG A 98 -9.87 6.62 7.77
N LEU A 99 -9.46 5.37 7.95
CA LEU A 99 -10.13 4.39 8.78
C LEU A 99 -9.34 4.21 10.08
N ASP A 100 -9.98 4.44 11.22
CA ASP A 100 -9.37 4.19 12.52
C ASP A 100 -9.45 2.70 12.86
N LEU A 101 -8.28 2.06 12.92
CA LEU A 101 -8.12 0.67 13.31
C LEU A 101 -7.59 0.53 14.74
N THR A 102 -7.44 1.62 15.48
CA THR A 102 -6.86 1.65 16.82
C THR A 102 -7.58 0.67 17.76
N VAL A 103 -6.82 -0.10 18.48
CA VAL A 103 -7.26 -0.96 19.58
C VAL A 103 -6.80 -0.32 20.88
N ARG A 104 -7.70 -0.30 21.87
CA ARG A 104 -7.42 0.32 23.17
C ARG A 104 -6.10 -0.20 23.77
N ASP A 105 -5.35 0.68 24.39
CA ASP A 105 -4.06 0.41 25.04
C ASP A 105 -2.96 -0.13 24.10
N ARG A 106 -3.11 0.13 22.78
CA ARG A 106 -2.14 -0.22 21.74
C ARG A 106 -1.74 1.01 20.94
N GLU A 107 -0.64 0.87 20.20
CA GLU A 107 -0.24 1.91 19.26
C GLU A 107 -1.34 2.17 18.24
N PRO A 108 -1.71 3.43 17.99
CA PRO A 108 -2.72 3.77 17.00
C PRO A 108 -2.37 3.23 15.62
N ARG A 109 -3.34 2.60 14.97
CA ARG A 109 -3.24 2.07 13.62
C ARG A 109 -4.42 2.53 12.77
N GLY A 110 -4.20 2.58 11.47
CA GLY A 110 -5.21 3.02 10.53
C GLY A 110 -5.07 2.36 9.17
N ALA A 111 -6.08 2.60 8.33
CA ALA A 111 -5.98 2.36 6.90
C ALA A 111 -6.35 3.63 6.14
N LEU A 112 -5.67 3.84 5.02
CA LEU A 112 -6.01 4.84 4.02
C LEU A 112 -6.77 4.15 2.89
N ASP A 113 -7.96 4.64 2.61
CA ASP A 113 -8.84 4.16 1.56
C ASP A 113 -8.97 5.28 0.53
N VAL A 114 -8.32 5.13 -0.60
CA VAL A 114 -8.26 6.13 -1.65
C VAL A 114 -8.82 5.60 -2.96
N VAL A 115 -9.43 6.47 -3.75
CA VAL A 115 -9.84 6.17 -5.13
C VAL A 115 -9.03 7.03 -6.06
N ALA A 116 -8.20 6.40 -6.89
CA ALA A 116 -7.41 7.06 -7.92
C ALA A 116 -8.16 7.05 -9.26
N SER A 117 -8.17 8.18 -9.96
CA SER A 117 -8.75 8.32 -11.31
C SER A 117 -7.71 7.94 -12.35
N THR A 118 -7.66 6.66 -12.72
CA THR A 118 -6.69 6.17 -13.70
C THR A 118 -7.22 6.27 -15.13
N PRO A 119 -6.34 6.22 -16.16
CA PRO A 119 -6.77 6.18 -17.55
C PRO A 119 -7.70 4.98 -17.89
N GLN A 120 -7.63 3.89 -17.09
CA GLN A 120 -8.46 2.70 -17.27
C GLN A 120 -9.71 2.71 -16.38
N GLY A 121 -9.98 3.80 -15.67
CA GLY A 121 -11.12 3.93 -14.77
C GLY A 121 -10.72 4.10 -13.31
N ALA A 122 -11.70 4.16 -12.43
CA ALA A 122 -11.45 4.33 -11.00
C ALA A 122 -10.84 3.06 -10.38
N LEU A 123 -9.75 3.22 -9.64
CA LEU A 123 -9.11 2.16 -8.86
C LEU A 123 -9.12 2.55 -7.38
N ARG A 124 -9.72 1.70 -6.55
CA ARG A 124 -9.67 1.85 -5.09
C ARG A 124 -8.44 1.14 -4.53
N VAL A 125 -7.66 1.85 -3.74
CA VAL A 125 -6.48 1.31 -3.06
C VAL A 125 -6.60 1.54 -1.56
N ILE A 126 -6.51 0.47 -0.78
CA ILE A 126 -6.58 0.51 0.68
C ILE A 126 -5.22 0.10 1.22
N GLY A 127 -4.50 1.08 1.74
CA GLY A 127 -3.19 0.89 2.37
C GLY A 127 -3.32 0.80 3.89
N THR A 128 -2.73 -0.21 4.52
CA THR A 128 -2.81 -0.38 5.98
C THR A 128 -1.48 -0.83 6.59
N HIS A 129 -1.35 -0.60 7.90
CA HIS A 129 -0.29 -1.17 8.72
C HIS A 129 -0.93 -1.68 10.01
N LEU A 130 -0.92 -3.00 10.21
CA LEU A 130 -1.55 -3.63 11.36
C LEU A 130 -0.58 -3.71 12.56
N GLY A 131 -1.15 -3.94 13.72
CA GLY A 131 -0.40 -4.04 14.96
C GLY A 131 0.37 -5.35 15.14
N LEU A 132 1.28 -5.35 16.11
CA LEU A 132 2.20 -6.47 16.35
C LEU A 132 1.55 -7.67 17.07
N TRP A 133 0.44 -7.45 17.79
CA TRP A 133 -0.16 -8.49 18.62
C TRP A 133 -1.28 -9.25 17.89
N PRO A 134 -1.35 -10.59 18.03
CA PRO A 134 -2.37 -11.38 17.33
C PRO A 134 -3.83 -10.97 17.66
N GLY A 135 -4.11 -10.57 18.91
CA GLY A 135 -5.42 -10.09 19.33
C GLY A 135 -5.79 -8.77 18.68
N GLU A 136 -4.81 -7.87 18.60
CA GLU A 136 -4.92 -6.57 17.97
C GLU A 136 -5.23 -6.72 16.46
N ARG A 137 -4.42 -7.49 15.72
CA ARG A 137 -4.64 -7.75 14.30
C ARG A 137 -6.02 -8.33 14.01
N ARG A 138 -6.53 -9.23 14.88
CA ARG A 138 -7.89 -9.77 14.74
C ARG A 138 -8.97 -8.70 14.87
N ALA A 139 -8.81 -7.77 15.80
CA ALA A 139 -9.75 -6.66 15.96
C ALA A 139 -9.67 -5.70 14.78
N GLN A 140 -8.47 -5.37 14.34
CA GLN A 140 -8.21 -4.47 13.21
C GLN A 140 -8.76 -5.01 11.89
N VAL A 141 -8.54 -6.29 11.58
CA VAL A 141 -9.09 -6.92 10.36
C VAL A 141 -10.61 -6.96 10.39
N ARG A 142 -11.26 -7.19 11.54
CA ARG A 142 -12.73 -7.10 11.62
C ARG A 142 -13.25 -5.70 11.33
N LYS A 143 -12.61 -4.65 11.88
CA LYS A 143 -12.95 -3.27 11.58
C LYS A 143 -12.80 -2.97 10.09
N LEU A 144 -11.68 -3.40 9.50
CA LEU A 144 -11.38 -3.23 8.08
C LEU A 144 -12.44 -3.89 7.19
N LEU A 145 -12.75 -5.17 7.42
CA LEU A 145 -13.76 -5.90 6.68
C LEU A 145 -15.17 -5.29 6.84
N GLY A 146 -15.50 -4.81 8.04
CA GLY A 146 -16.75 -4.08 8.27
C GLY A 146 -16.87 -2.78 7.49
N ALA A 147 -15.75 -2.08 7.24
CA ALA A 147 -15.73 -0.90 6.40
C ALA A 147 -15.86 -1.24 4.92
N LEU A 148 -15.25 -2.34 4.48
CA LEU A 148 -15.32 -2.82 3.08
C LEU A 148 -16.72 -3.27 2.65
N ALA A 149 -17.48 -3.87 3.57
CA ALA A 149 -18.81 -4.43 3.27
C ALA A 149 -19.89 -3.39 2.91
N ARG A 150 -19.62 -2.09 3.07
CA ARG A 150 -20.61 -1.01 2.96
C ARG A 150 -20.52 -0.21 1.66
N GLU A 151 -19.75 -0.64 0.67
CA GLU A 151 -19.36 0.24 -0.43
C GLU A 151 -19.65 -0.30 -1.81
N LEU A 152 -19.71 0.65 -2.78
CA LEU A 152 -19.93 0.36 -4.20
C LEU A 152 -18.81 -0.53 -4.76
N PRO A 153 -19.13 -1.45 -5.70
CA PRO A 153 -18.15 -2.35 -6.29
C PRO A 153 -17.22 -1.58 -7.24
N LEU A 154 -16.07 -1.19 -6.74
CA LEU A 154 -14.96 -0.69 -7.55
C LEU A 154 -13.84 -1.74 -7.59
N PRO A 155 -13.08 -1.82 -8.70
CA PRO A 155 -11.81 -2.54 -8.70
C PRO A 155 -10.98 -2.10 -7.50
N THR A 156 -10.67 -3.03 -6.60
CA THR A 156 -10.10 -2.73 -5.28
C THR A 156 -8.81 -3.49 -5.05
N VAL A 157 -7.81 -2.80 -4.50
CA VAL A 157 -6.57 -3.37 -3.97
C VAL A 157 -6.54 -3.12 -2.47
N LEU A 158 -6.41 -4.18 -1.67
CA LEU A 158 -6.04 -4.09 -0.27
C LEU A 158 -4.57 -4.48 -0.12
N THR A 159 -3.77 -3.64 0.51
CA THR A 159 -2.34 -3.89 0.64
C THR A 159 -1.74 -3.26 1.89
N GLY A 160 -0.55 -3.71 2.29
CA GLY A 160 0.20 -3.14 3.41
C GLY A 160 0.98 -4.17 4.21
N ASP A 161 1.64 -3.69 5.25
CA ASP A 161 2.30 -4.52 6.25
C ASP A 161 1.26 -5.01 7.28
N LEU A 162 0.94 -6.28 7.24
CA LEU A 162 -0.04 -6.88 8.14
C LEU A 162 0.57 -7.39 9.44
N ASN A 163 1.90 -7.40 9.57
CA ASN A 163 2.58 -7.95 10.73
C ASN A 163 2.12 -9.38 11.11
N GLU A 164 1.55 -10.13 10.15
CA GLU A 164 1.06 -11.48 10.41
C GLU A 164 2.12 -12.51 10.01
N TRP A 165 2.75 -13.06 11.01
CA TRP A 165 3.88 -13.99 10.88
C TRP A 165 3.43 -15.40 10.47
N TYR A 166 2.19 -15.77 10.82
CA TYR A 166 1.66 -17.09 10.54
C TYR A 166 0.81 -17.08 9.27
N LEU A 167 1.20 -17.88 8.27
CA LEU A 167 0.48 -18.00 6.99
C LEU A 167 -0.97 -18.47 7.15
N TRP A 168 -1.27 -19.15 8.27
CA TRP A 168 -2.62 -19.65 8.65
C TRP A 168 -3.28 -18.83 9.75
N GLY A 169 -2.75 -17.63 10.06
CA GLY A 169 -3.31 -16.73 11.08
C GLY A 169 -4.79 -16.43 10.83
N ARG A 170 -5.58 -16.26 11.89
CA ARG A 170 -7.00 -15.92 11.77
C ARG A 170 -7.25 -14.65 10.93
N PRO A 171 -6.46 -13.56 11.07
CA PRO A 171 -6.60 -12.38 10.22
C PRO A 171 -6.54 -12.72 8.73
N LEU A 172 -5.53 -13.49 8.29
CA LEU A 172 -5.38 -13.89 6.90
C LEU A 172 -6.54 -14.75 6.41
N ARG A 173 -7.01 -15.72 7.23
CA ARG A 173 -8.15 -16.56 6.87
C ARG A 173 -9.45 -15.77 6.68
N TRP A 174 -9.65 -14.68 7.43
CA TRP A 174 -10.81 -13.81 7.25
C TRP A 174 -10.67 -12.96 5.99
N LEU A 175 -9.47 -12.45 5.70
CA LEU A 175 -9.19 -11.74 4.45
C LEU A 175 -9.36 -12.66 3.23
N HIS A 176 -8.89 -13.93 3.30
CA HIS A 176 -9.04 -14.91 2.22
C HIS A 176 -10.49 -15.36 1.99
N ARG A 177 -11.41 -15.14 2.94
CA ARG A 177 -12.85 -15.35 2.71
C ARG A 177 -13.51 -14.18 2.00
N HIS A 178 -12.92 -13.00 2.09
CA HIS A 178 -13.41 -11.78 1.45
C HIS A 178 -12.75 -11.55 0.09
N PHE A 179 -11.45 -11.78 0.03
CA PHE A 179 -10.64 -11.76 -1.19
C PHE A 179 -10.16 -13.18 -1.50
N GLU A 180 -10.00 -13.50 -2.77
CA GLU A 180 -9.32 -14.74 -3.13
C GLU A 180 -7.86 -14.71 -2.67
N PRO A 181 -7.27 -15.87 -2.30
CA PRO A 181 -5.86 -15.94 -1.91
C PRO A 181 -4.93 -15.47 -3.04
N THR A 182 -3.96 -14.65 -2.70
CA THR A 182 -2.90 -14.20 -3.61
C THR A 182 -1.55 -14.78 -3.19
N PRO A 183 -0.55 -14.84 -4.10
CA PRO A 183 0.81 -15.20 -3.73
C PRO A 183 1.32 -14.34 -2.57
N ALA A 184 2.17 -14.92 -1.73
CA ALA A 184 2.68 -14.28 -0.55
C ALA A 184 4.22 -14.38 -0.49
N PRO A 185 4.94 -13.70 -1.40
CA PRO A 185 6.39 -13.75 -1.39
C PRO A 185 6.96 -13.06 -0.15
N ALA A 186 8.09 -13.52 0.33
CA ALA A 186 8.76 -12.95 1.50
C ALA A 186 9.39 -11.59 1.17
N THR A 187 9.14 -10.60 2.05
CA THR A 187 9.60 -9.22 1.94
C THR A 187 10.51 -8.81 3.10
N PHE A 188 10.43 -9.51 4.23
CA PHE A 188 11.15 -9.19 5.46
C PHE A 188 12.03 -10.36 5.94
N PRO A 189 13.22 -10.12 6.53
CA PRO A 189 13.95 -8.86 6.49
C PRO A 189 14.58 -8.63 5.10
N ALA A 190 14.74 -7.38 4.66
CA ALA A 190 15.17 -7.03 3.31
C ALA A 190 16.48 -7.68 2.84
N TRP A 191 17.42 -7.97 3.76
CA TRP A 191 18.70 -8.58 3.43
C TRP A 191 18.61 -10.09 3.13
N ARG A 192 17.65 -10.79 3.75
CA ARG A 192 17.35 -12.21 3.55
C ARG A 192 15.86 -12.46 3.79
N PRO A 193 14.99 -12.17 2.84
CA PRO A 193 13.56 -12.27 3.05
C PRO A 193 13.09 -13.70 3.33
N VAL A 194 12.45 -13.90 4.49
CA VAL A 194 11.91 -15.19 4.95
C VAL A 194 10.47 -15.07 5.44
N LEU A 195 10.02 -13.85 5.77
CA LEU A 195 8.66 -13.58 6.24
C LEU A 195 7.89 -12.76 5.21
N SER A 196 6.63 -13.12 5.00
CA SER A 196 5.69 -12.44 4.10
C SER A 196 4.77 -11.54 4.94
N LEU A 197 5.33 -10.46 5.50
CA LEU A 197 4.58 -9.51 6.32
C LEU A 197 3.73 -8.56 5.48
N ASP A 198 4.27 -8.16 4.32
CA ASP A 198 3.60 -7.32 3.35
C ASP A 198 2.71 -8.17 2.44
N ARG A 199 1.49 -7.73 2.22
CA ARG A 199 0.46 -8.47 1.50
C ARG A 199 -0.29 -7.59 0.53
N LEU A 200 -0.84 -8.23 -0.51
CA LEU A 200 -1.70 -7.57 -1.47
C LEU A 200 -2.81 -8.52 -1.93
N TRP A 201 -4.02 -8.04 -1.96
CA TRP A 201 -5.20 -8.70 -2.52
C TRP A 201 -5.89 -7.78 -3.50
N THR A 202 -6.61 -8.38 -4.44
CA THR A 202 -7.42 -7.66 -5.41
C THR A 202 -8.85 -8.15 -5.42
N GLN A 203 -9.77 -7.28 -5.77
CA GLN A 203 -11.16 -7.61 -6.04
C GLN A 203 -11.63 -6.85 -7.29
N PRO A 204 -12.00 -7.56 -8.37
CA PRO A 204 -11.97 -9.02 -8.51
C PRO A 204 -10.55 -9.60 -8.51
N ALA A 205 -10.41 -10.90 -8.23
CA ALA A 205 -9.10 -11.56 -8.23
C ALA A 205 -8.42 -11.53 -9.59
N SER A 206 -9.19 -11.57 -10.67
CA SER A 206 -8.71 -11.46 -12.06
C SER A 206 -7.99 -10.14 -12.38
N LEU A 207 -8.12 -9.15 -11.50
CA LEU A 207 -7.38 -7.89 -11.62
C LEU A 207 -5.87 -8.10 -11.46
N LEU A 208 -5.42 -9.07 -10.66
CA LEU A 208 -4.02 -9.34 -10.40
C LEU A 208 -3.39 -10.17 -11.52
N VAL A 209 -2.45 -9.59 -12.25
CA VAL A 209 -1.68 -10.27 -13.30
C VAL A 209 -0.38 -10.85 -12.78
N GLU A 210 0.33 -10.06 -11.97
CA GLU A 210 1.64 -10.41 -11.43
C GLU A 210 1.83 -9.81 -10.06
N LEU A 211 2.48 -10.56 -9.17
CA LEU A 211 2.90 -10.07 -7.86
C LEU A 211 4.36 -10.43 -7.63
N ARG A 212 5.22 -9.43 -7.45
CA ARG A 212 6.66 -9.62 -7.29
C ARG A 212 7.24 -8.76 -6.17
N VAL A 213 8.37 -9.18 -5.62
CA VAL A 213 9.16 -8.37 -4.70
C VAL A 213 10.23 -7.61 -5.47
N HIS A 214 10.29 -6.29 -5.26
CA HIS A 214 11.35 -5.45 -5.82
C HIS A 214 12.63 -5.61 -4.99
N ARG A 215 13.71 -6.09 -5.63
CA ARG A 215 14.92 -6.55 -4.94
C ARG A 215 16.20 -5.82 -5.39
N SER A 216 16.12 -4.54 -5.71
CA SER A 216 17.31 -3.75 -6.06
C SER A 216 18.30 -3.65 -4.89
N ALA A 217 19.54 -3.31 -5.16
CA ALA A 217 20.53 -3.03 -4.13
C ALA A 217 20.10 -1.83 -3.27
N LEU A 218 19.49 -0.82 -3.90
CA LEU A 218 18.98 0.37 -3.22
C LEU A 218 17.84 0.02 -2.27
N ALA A 219 16.84 -0.76 -2.73
CA ALA A 219 15.72 -1.18 -1.89
C ALA A 219 16.18 -1.99 -0.66
N ARG A 220 17.18 -2.87 -0.84
CA ARG A 220 17.79 -3.62 0.29
C ARG A 220 18.49 -2.74 1.31
N ALA A 221 19.02 -1.60 0.89
CA ALA A 221 19.70 -0.66 1.77
C ALA A 221 18.73 0.31 2.45
N ALA A 222 17.62 0.63 1.78
CA ALA A 222 16.72 1.73 2.13
C ALA A 222 15.79 1.43 3.31
N SER A 223 15.38 0.18 3.51
CA SER A 223 14.49 -0.24 4.60
C SER A 223 14.83 -1.67 5.05
N ASP A 224 14.23 -2.11 6.14
CA ASP A 224 14.24 -3.50 6.59
C ASP A 224 13.17 -4.37 5.91
N HIS A 225 12.23 -3.76 5.17
CA HIS A 225 11.31 -4.41 4.25
C HIS A 225 11.68 -4.17 2.79
N LEU A 226 11.26 -5.08 1.89
CA LEU A 226 11.33 -4.90 0.44
C LEU A 226 9.96 -4.53 -0.12
N PRO A 227 9.89 -3.64 -1.14
CA PRO A 227 8.63 -3.31 -1.79
C PRO A 227 7.97 -4.54 -2.43
N LEU A 228 6.66 -4.68 -2.22
CA LEU A 228 5.81 -5.65 -2.90
C LEU A 228 5.07 -4.93 -4.03
N VAL A 229 5.19 -5.43 -5.26
CA VAL A 229 4.73 -4.76 -6.48
C VAL A 229 3.79 -5.67 -7.25
N ALA A 230 2.60 -5.17 -7.58
CA ALA A 230 1.58 -5.85 -8.37
C ALA A 230 1.36 -5.17 -9.72
N ARG A 231 1.21 -5.96 -10.78
CA ARG A 231 0.68 -5.51 -12.07
C ARG A 231 -0.78 -5.90 -12.18
N LEU A 232 -1.61 -4.95 -12.59
CA LEU A 232 -3.05 -5.08 -12.65
C LEU A 232 -3.56 -4.94 -14.07
N ALA A 233 -4.47 -5.82 -14.49
CA ALA A 233 -5.23 -5.68 -15.72
C ALA A 233 -6.61 -5.10 -15.38
N MET A 234 -6.77 -3.79 -15.55
CA MET A 234 -8.08 -3.16 -15.47
C MET A 234 -8.86 -3.52 -16.76
N ALA A 235 -10.12 -3.95 -16.61
CA ALA A 235 -11.01 -4.00 -17.76
C ALA A 235 -11.15 -2.58 -18.34
N ALA A 236 -11.00 -2.43 -19.64
CA ALA A 236 -11.24 -1.13 -20.28
C ALA A 236 -12.64 -0.64 -19.86
N ALA A 237 -12.71 0.59 -19.35
CA ALA A 237 -14.00 1.20 -19.08
C ALA A 237 -14.78 1.21 -20.39
N THR A 238 -15.88 0.47 -20.44
CA THR A 238 -16.82 0.54 -21.56
C THR A 238 -17.28 1.98 -21.63
N ARG A 239 -16.82 2.70 -22.66
CA ARG A 239 -17.26 4.06 -22.95
C ARG A 239 -18.78 3.99 -23.09
N ALA A 240 -19.50 4.71 -22.23
CA ALA A 240 -20.95 4.84 -22.40
C ALA A 240 -21.23 5.29 -23.84
N PRO A 241 -22.22 4.71 -24.54
CA PRO A 241 -22.59 5.19 -25.86
C PRO A 241 -22.92 6.68 -25.76
N ASP A 242 -22.33 7.45 -26.67
CA ASP A 242 -22.61 8.89 -26.82
C ASP A 242 -24.13 9.05 -27.02
N PRO A 243 -24.81 9.85 -26.22
CA PRO A 243 -26.24 10.13 -26.49
C PRO A 243 -26.29 10.97 -27.75
N GLY A 244 -26.68 10.33 -28.91
CA GLY A 244 -26.87 10.96 -30.19
C GLY A 244 -28.01 11.98 -30.17
#